data_19945c0732ea3266f78a3ffaa69b9d89
#
_entry.id   19945c0732ea3266f78a3ffaa69b9d89
#
_cell.length_a   1.000
_cell.length_b   1.000
_cell.length_c   1.000
_cell.angle_alpha   90.00
_cell.angle_beta   90.00
_cell.angle_gamma   90.00
#
_symmetry.space_group_name_H-M   'P 1'
#
loop_
_entity.id
_entity.type
_entity.pdbx_description
1 polymer ?
#
loop_
_entity_poly.entity_id
_entity_poly.type
_entity_poly.pdbx_seq_one_letter_code
_entity_poly.pdbx_strand_id
1 'polypeptide(L)'
;IDLHDPADGLWFYRHVFSDTEGVKGDDGTYRYKLEVPMSELSQAWTDQGGSGEVIAHPYLLAWDYGLNHSEPKTVDLPTGNEGVKLPCTNPAGGHWAKDAVGWWYVCANGTDYLTSGWFTINGSDYQFGPSGYMMTGFLKRVDGQWVYADSEGALVGGWVRDGGSWYYLDPATKTMATGWLFDRGSWYYLGDSGDMHTGWVQVGGSWYYLNSSGSMRTGWLNLDGAWYYLGPDGAMFTGTHTINGRVYTFDESGVWQR
;
A
#
# COMPACT_ATOMS: atom_id res chain seq x y z
N ILE A 1 -9.57 12.12 23.93
CA ILE A 1 -8.14 12.35 24.04
C ILE A 1 -7.90 13.23 25.22
N ASP A 2 -7.05 12.81 26.11
CA ASP A 2 -6.66 13.57 27.29
C ASP A 2 -5.17 13.94 27.16
N LEU A 3 -4.84 15.18 27.47
CA LEU A 3 -3.48 15.70 27.48
C LEU A 3 -3.09 16.08 28.92
N HIS A 4 -1.88 15.78 29.34
CA HIS A 4 -1.43 16.06 30.70
C HIS A 4 0.02 16.56 30.74
N ASP A 5 0.35 17.25 31.82
CA ASP A 5 1.74 17.59 32.14
C ASP A 5 2.41 16.38 32.81
N PRO A 6 3.53 15.88 32.28
CA PRO A 6 4.25 14.76 32.86
C PRO A 6 4.91 15.10 34.20
N ALA A 7 5.12 16.39 34.51
CA ALA A 7 5.75 16.81 35.74
C ALA A 7 4.82 16.77 36.95
N ASP A 8 3.53 17.05 36.77
CA ASP A 8 2.54 17.13 37.85
C ASP A 8 1.28 16.29 37.62
N GLY A 9 1.13 15.69 36.44
CA GLY A 9 -0.01 14.83 36.09
C GLY A 9 -1.33 15.59 35.85
N LEU A 10 -1.28 16.90 35.64
CA LEU A 10 -2.48 17.71 35.39
C LEU A 10 -2.97 17.53 33.95
N TRP A 11 -4.30 17.33 33.82
CA TRP A 11 -4.98 17.17 32.54
C TRP A 11 -5.47 18.52 32.04
N PHE A 12 -5.12 18.93 30.81
CA PHE A 12 -5.50 20.25 30.29
C PHE A 12 -6.32 20.20 29.00
N TYR A 13 -6.46 19.05 28.36
CA TYR A 13 -7.32 18.91 27.18
C TYR A 13 -8.06 17.59 27.18
N ARG A 14 -9.34 17.64 26.86
CA ARG A 14 -10.19 16.46 26.74
C ARG A 14 -11.17 16.61 25.60
N HIS A 15 -11.24 15.63 24.71
CA HIS A 15 -12.26 15.51 23.67
C HIS A 15 -13.01 14.19 23.82
N VAL A 16 -14.35 14.27 23.79
CA VAL A 16 -15.24 13.12 23.83
C VAL A 16 -15.97 13.07 22.50
N PHE A 17 -15.76 11.98 21.73
CA PHE A 17 -16.47 11.76 20.48
C PHE A 17 -17.93 11.39 20.74
N SER A 18 -18.86 11.98 19.96
CA SER A 18 -20.25 11.57 19.89
C SER A 18 -20.47 10.50 18.83
N ASP A 19 -21.59 9.77 18.91
CA ASP A 19 -21.96 8.77 17.90
C ASP A 19 -22.11 9.35 16.49
N THR A 20 -22.29 10.67 16.37
CA THR A 20 -22.46 11.39 15.11
C THR A 20 -21.14 11.78 14.46
N GLU A 21 -20.03 11.71 15.18
CA GLU A 21 -18.69 12.06 14.67
C GLU A 21 -17.95 10.87 14.03
N GLY A 22 -18.42 9.65 14.30
CA GLY A 22 -17.84 8.42 13.76
C GLY A 22 -18.37 8.08 12.37
N VAL A 23 -17.48 7.67 11.48
CA VAL A 23 -17.84 7.11 10.18
C VAL A 23 -17.87 5.60 10.29
N LYS A 24 -19.07 5.01 10.09
CA LYS A 24 -19.24 3.55 10.11
C LYS A 24 -18.67 2.92 8.83
N GLY A 25 -17.75 2.00 8.97
CA GLY A 25 -17.23 1.18 7.87
C GLY A 25 -18.18 0.03 7.52
N ASP A 26 -17.99 -0.58 6.35
CA ASP A 26 -18.78 -1.72 5.86
C ASP A 26 -18.60 -2.98 6.75
N ASP A 27 -17.52 -3.06 7.50
CA ASP A 27 -17.20 -4.09 8.50
C ASP A 27 -17.92 -3.89 9.86
N GLY A 28 -18.75 -2.85 9.96
CA GLY A 28 -19.46 -2.49 11.17
C GLY A 28 -18.64 -1.70 12.19
N THR A 29 -17.37 -1.44 11.91
CA THR A 29 -16.51 -0.61 12.78
C THR A 29 -16.78 0.88 12.60
N TYR A 30 -16.59 1.66 13.67
CA TYR A 30 -16.65 3.11 13.62
C TYR A 30 -15.24 3.68 13.61
N ARG A 31 -14.99 4.63 12.71
CA ARG A 31 -13.72 5.37 12.62
C ARG A 31 -13.94 6.81 13.02
N TYR A 32 -13.15 7.29 13.97
CA TYR A 32 -13.16 8.66 14.44
C TYR A 32 -11.87 9.34 14.01
N LYS A 33 -12.00 10.60 13.57
CA LYS A 33 -10.85 11.46 13.26
C LYS A 33 -10.95 12.70 14.14
N LEU A 34 -9.90 12.96 14.92
CA LEU A 34 -9.74 14.22 15.65
C LEU A 34 -8.49 14.92 15.12
N GLU A 35 -8.67 16.14 14.66
CA GLU A 35 -7.59 17.06 14.31
C GLU A 35 -7.65 18.23 15.27
N VAL A 36 -6.65 18.36 16.14
CA VAL A 36 -6.53 19.49 17.05
C VAL A 36 -5.38 20.37 16.56
N PRO A 37 -5.63 21.64 16.20
CA PRO A 37 -4.57 22.55 15.80
C PRO A 37 -3.56 22.72 16.94
N MET A 38 -2.26 22.70 16.64
CA MET A 38 -1.21 22.89 17.63
C MET A 38 -1.33 24.24 18.35
N SER A 39 -1.89 25.27 17.70
CA SER A 39 -2.18 26.55 18.32
C SER A 39 -3.21 26.45 19.45
N GLU A 40 -4.21 25.57 19.28
CA GLU A 40 -5.25 25.33 20.31
C GLU A 40 -4.66 24.57 21.50
N LEU A 41 -3.81 23.57 21.26
CA LEU A 41 -3.11 22.84 22.32
C LEU A 41 -2.15 23.72 23.08
N SER A 42 -1.36 24.54 22.37
CA SER A 42 -0.41 25.49 22.96
C SER A 42 -1.14 26.54 23.80
N GLN A 43 -2.30 27.01 23.35
CA GLN A 43 -3.11 27.97 24.09
C GLN A 43 -3.70 27.32 25.34
N ALA A 44 -4.28 26.12 25.24
CA ALA A 44 -4.82 25.38 26.38
C ALA A 44 -3.75 25.11 27.44
N TRP A 45 -2.52 24.78 27.04
CA TRP A 45 -1.39 24.62 27.94
C TRP A 45 -1.02 25.91 28.67
N THR A 46 -0.92 27.03 27.93
CA THR A 46 -0.60 28.35 28.50
C THR A 46 -1.68 28.83 29.44
N ASP A 47 -2.96 28.62 29.11
CA ASP A 47 -4.11 29.02 29.92
C ASP A 47 -4.17 28.29 31.29
N GLN A 48 -3.56 27.09 31.36
CA GLN A 48 -3.40 26.33 32.60
C GLN A 48 -2.10 26.67 33.37
N GLY A 49 -1.34 27.66 32.89
CA GLY A 49 -0.10 28.10 33.53
C GLY A 49 1.13 27.26 33.19
N GLY A 50 1.00 26.37 32.19
CA GLY A 50 2.11 25.57 31.71
C GLY A 50 3.15 26.36 30.98
N SER A 51 4.42 26.00 31.15
CA SER A 51 5.56 26.56 30.45
C SER A 51 6.47 25.42 30.01
N GLY A 52 6.91 25.46 28.75
CA GLY A 52 7.80 24.44 28.18
C GLY A 52 7.10 23.55 27.16
N GLU A 53 7.59 22.33 27.00
CA GLU A 53 7.15 21.40 25.98
C GLU A 53 5.81 20.73 26.36
N VAL A 54 4.85 20.71 25.41
CA VAL A 54 3.56 20.04 25.61
C VAL A 54 3.73 18.57 25.27
N ILE A 55 3.43 17.68 26.22
CA ILE A 55 3.43 16.24 26.00
C ILE A 55 1.99 15.76 25.83
N ALA A 56 1.65 15.24 24.64
CA ALA A 56 0.35 14.64 24.40
C ALA A 56 0.42 13.12 24.60
N HIS A 57 -0.36 12.61 25.55
CA HIS A 57 -0.64 11.19 25.69
C HIS A 57 -2.08 10.95 25.21
N PRO A 58 -2.28 10.48 23.97
CA PRO A 58 -3.63 10.15 23.52
C PRO A 58 -4.08 8.85 24.19
N TYR A 59 -5.07 8.96 25.08
CA TYR A 59 -5.82 7.81 25.57
C TYR A 59 -7.12 7.68 24.80
N LEU A 60 -7.38 6.50 24.22
CA LEU A 60 -8.70 6.17 23.71
C LEU A 60 -9.45 5.39 24.80
N LEU A 61 -10.43 6.06 25.45
CA LEU A 61 -11.40 5.38 26.29
C LEU A 61 -12.61 5.04 25.42
N ALA A 62 -12.76 3.78 25.04
CA ALA A 62 -13.96 3.29 24.38
C ALA A 62 -14.99 2.90 25.45
N TRP A 63 -16.14 3.58 25.46
CA TRP A 63 -17.31 3.20 26.25
C TRP A 63 -18.30 2.52 25.32
N ASP A 64 -18.64 1.27 25.61
CA ASP A 64 -19.79 0.62 25.00
C ASP A 64 -21.02 0.90 25.88
N TYR A 65 -21.99 1.66 25.35
CA TYR A 65 -23.28 1.89 25.98
C TYR A 65 -24.28 0.75 25.78
N GLY A 66 -23.86 -0.35 25.16
CA GLY A 66 -24.66 -1.59 25.08
C GLY A 66 -24.55 -2.38 26.39
N LEU A 67 -25.61 -2.56 27.09
CA LEU A 67 -26.04 -3.43 28.24
C LEU A 67 -24.99 -4.32 28.99
N ASN A 68 -23.72 -4.29 28.65
CA ASN A 68 -22.61 -4.90 29.38
C ASN A 68 -21.51 -3.84 29.53
N HIS A 69 -21.35 -3.34 30.73
CA HIS A 69 -20.22 -2.50 31.11
C HIS A 69 -18.92 -3.28 30.91
N SER A 70 -18.33 -3.22 29.71
CA SER A 70 -16.95 -3.62 29.53
C SER A 70 -16.07 -2.54 30.19
N GLU A 71 -15.11 -2.99 31.00
CA GLU A 71 -14.06 -2.12 31.54
C GLU A 71 -13.46 -1.29 30.39
N PRO A 72 -13.15 -0.01 30.59
CA PRO A 72 -12.56 0.83 29.55
C PRO A 72 -11.27 0.18 29.03
N LYS A 73 -11.25 -0.16 27.76
CA LYS A 73 -10.03 -0.64 27.12
C LYS A 73 -9.15 0.57 26.82
N THR A 74 -8.12 0.76 27.59
CA THR A 74 -6.98 1.60 27.22
C THR A 74 -6.28 0.93 26.05
N VAL A 75 -6.31 1.54 24.88
CA VAL A 75 -5.39 1.19 23.82
C VAL A 75 -4.13 2.02 24.09
N ASP A 76 -3.13 1.38 24.65
CA ASP A 76 -1.79 1.97 24.70
C ASP A 76 -1.33 2.16 23.25
N LEU A 77 -1.41 3.40 22.78
CA LEU A 77 -0.59 3.78 21.64
C LEU A 77 0.87 3.65 22.11
N PRO A 78 1.81 3.22 21.27
CA PRO A 78 3.19 2.99 21.67
C PRO A 78 3.76 4.27 22.30
N THR A 79 3.74 4.32 23.60
CA THR A 79 4.34 5.37 24.40
C THR A 79 5.80 4.97 24.65
N GLY A 80 6.67 5.37 23.73
CA GLY A 80 7.98 5.75 24.21
C GLY A 80 7.77 6.95 25.14
N ASN A 81 8.43 6.98 26.28
CA ASN A 81 8.38 8.01 27.33
C ASN A 81 8.89 9.41 26.87
N GLU A 82 8.37 9.91 25.75
CA GLU A 82 8.91 11.09 25.12
C GLU A 82 7.75 11.84 24.45
N GLY A 83 7.62 13.10 24.78
CA GLY A 83 6.53 14.01 24.42
C GLY A 83 6.09 14.01 22.97
N VAL A 84 5.04 14.78 22.63
CA VAL A 84 4.58 14.95 21.24
C VAL A 84 5.80 15.32 20.40
N LYS A 85 6.34 14.32 19.72
CA LYS A 85 7.43 14.50 18.79
C LYS A 85 6.85 15.17 17.57
N LEU A 86 7.18 16.42 17.36
CA LEU A 86 6.80 17.11 16.13
C LEU A 86 7.40 16.34 14.96
N PRO A 87 6.61 16.07 13.91
CA PRO A 87 7.18 15.42 12.75
C PRO A 87 8.30 16.27 12.20
N CYS A 88 9.50 15.74 12.12
CA CYS A 88 10.55 16.44 11.39
C CYS A 88 10.26 16.33 9.90
N THR A 89 10.55 17.39 9.18
CA THR A 89 10.35 17.46 7.73
C THR A 89 11.64 17.24 6.95
N ASN A 90 12.78 17.16 7.65
CA ASN A 90 14.10 17.02 7.04
C ASN A 90 14.84 15.80 7.62
N PRO A 91 15.08 14.74 6.82
CA PRO A 91 15.81 13.55 7.26
C PRO A 91 17.32 13.75 7.38
N ALA A 92 17.89 14.89 6.93
CA ALA A 92 19.34 15.10 6.92
C ALA A 92 19.93 15.00 8.33
N GLY A 93 20.96 14.17 8.49
CA GLY A 93 21.67 13.99 9.75
C GLY A 93 20.97 13.09 10.78
N GLY A 94 19.83 12.50 10.43
CA GLY A 94 19.13 11.52 11.27
C GLY A 94 19.70 10.11 11.15
N HIS A 95 19.05 9.15 11.80
CA HIS A 95 19.44 7.74 11.79
C HIS A 95 18.24 6.79 11.89
N TRP A 96 18.43 5.58 11.41
CA TRP A 96 17.44 4.52 11.52
C TRP A 96 17.44 3.90 12.93
N ALA A 97 16.24 3.64 13.45
CA ALA A 97 16.01 2.90 14.68
C ALA A 97 14.97 1.79 14.44
N LYS A 98 14.97 0.77 15.29
CA LYS A 98 14.07 -0.41 15.17
C LYS A 98 13.66 -0.94 16.54
N ASP A 99 12.42 -1.37 16.64
CA ASP A 99 11.90 -2.15 17.77
C ASP A 99 11.18 -3.45 17.29
N ALA A 100 10.35 -4.01 18.15
CA ALA A 100 9.57 -5.20 17.82
C ALA A 100 8.44 -4.95 16.80
N VAL A 101 8.01 -3.69 16.61
CA VAL A 101 6.93 -3.30 15.68
C VAL A 101 7.50 -3.05 14.29
N GLY A 102 8.63 -2.33 14.18
CA GLY A 102 9.20 -2.01 12.89
C GLY A 102 10.36 -1.03 12.93
N TRP A 103 10.69 -0.49 11.76
CA TRP A 103 11.68 0.54 11.57
C TRP A 103 11.04 1.93 11.59
N TRP A 104 11.76 2.91 12.18
CA TRP A 104 11.47 4.32 12.07
C TRP A 104 12.75 5.13 11.88
N TYR A 105 12.62 6.40 11.53
CA TYR A 105 13.76 7.26 11.30
C TYR A 105 13.76 8.44 12.28
N VAL A 106 14.80 8.49 13.12
CA VAL A 106 15.02 9.55 14.10
C VAL A 106 15.74 10.71 13.43
N CYS A 107 15.25 11.92 13.64
CA CYS A 107 15.81 13.12 13.05
C CYS A 107 17.10 13.57 13.74
N ALA A 108 17.81 14.55 13.14
CA ALA A 108 19.11 15.00 13.63
C ALA A 108 19.13 15.57 15.06
N ASN A 109 17.97 16.04 15.55
CA ASN A 109 17.83 16.51 16.93
C ASN A 109 17.79 15.37 17.98
N GLY A 110 17.72 14.10 17.51
CA GLY A 110 17.72 12.92 18.36
C GLY A 110 16.42 12.62 19.08
N THR A 111 15.38 13.43 18.88
CA THR A 111 14.07 13.29 19.55
C THR A 111 12.91 13.09 18.60
N ASP A 112 12.88 13.83 17.49
CA ASP A 112 11.80 13.77 16.52
C ASP A 112 12.00 12.64 15.53
N TYR A 113 10.92 12.19 14.88
CA TYR A 113 10.95 11.13 13.86
C TYR A 113 10.05 11.46 12.68
N LEU A 114 10.32 10.83 11.52
CA LEU A 114 9.50 11.00 10.32
C LEU A 114 8.15 10.32 10.49
N THR A 115 7.07 11.01 10.09
CA THR A 115 5.69 10.48 10.13
C THR A 115 4.90 10.91 8.90
N SER A 116 3.85 10.14 8.56
CA SER A 116 2.76 10.55 7.66
C SER A 116 3.22 11.12 6.32
N GLY A 117 4.17 10.48 5.64
CA GLY A 117 4.60 11.02 4.36
C GLY A 117 5.68 10.22 3.66
N TRP A 118 6.07 10.76 2.51
CA TRP A 118 7.19 10.29 1.70
C TRP A 118 8.43 11.13 2.00
N PHE A 119 9.56 10.46 2.20
CA PHE A 119 10.83 11.10 2.49
C PHE A 119 11.96 10.42 1.73
N THR A 120 12.86 11.23 1.15
CA THR A 120 14.08 10.71 0.52
C THR A 120 15.21 10.67 1.54
N ILE A 121 15.71 9.47 1.84
CA ILE A 121 16.81 9.24 2.79
C ILE A 121 17.96 8.57 2.03
N ASN A 122 19.12 9.22 1.99
CA ASN A 122 20.30 8.73 1.28
C ASN A 122 20.04 8.32 -0.19
N GLY A 123 19.14 9.07 -0.89
CA GLY A 123 18.81 8.84 -2.28
C GLY A 123 17.73 7.75 -2.53
N SER A 124 17.16 7.16 -1.51
CA SER A 124 16.03 6.23 -1.59
C SER A 124 14.77 6.83 -0.96
N ASP A 125 13.62 6.57 -1.59
CA ASP A 125 12.32 7.05 -1.10
C ASP A 125 11.68 6.02 -0.17
N TYR A 126 11.21 6.50 0.97
CA TYR A 126 10.51 5.73 2.01
C TYR A 126 9.19 6.39 2.36
N GLN A 127 8.19 5.58 2.70
CA GLN A 127 6.94 6.06 3.27
C GLN A 127 6.85 5.71 4.75
N PHE A 128 6.43 6.68 5.55
CA PHE A 128 6.16 6.50 6.98
C PHE A 128 4.67 6.66 7.26
N GLY A 129 4.14 5.79 8.10
CA GLY A 129 2.77 5.86 8.58
C GLY A 129 2.57 6.95 9.65
N PRO A 130 1.32 7.18 10.08
CA PRO A 130 1.01 8.15 11.14
C PRO A 130 1.72 7.87 12.48
N SER A 131 1.99 6.61 12.76
CA SER A 131 2.72 6.15 13.95
C SER A 131 4.24 6.30 13.84
N GLY A 132 4.76 6.80 12.70
CA GLY A 132 6.19 6.98 12.47
C GLY A 132 6.92 5.72 12.01
N TYR A 133 6.26 4.59 11.91
CA TYR A 133 6.89 3.39 11.36
C TYR A 133 6.97 3.43 9.84
N MET A 134 8.09 2.96 9.33
CA MET A 134 8.33 2.76 7.90
C MET A 134 7.34 1.74 7.34
N MET A 135 6.74 2.07 6.21
CA MET A 135 5.77 1.20 5.52
C MET A 135 6.47 0.32 4.48
N THR A 136 5.94 -0.89 4.28
CA THR A 136 6.42 -1.89 3.31
C THR A 136 5.26 -2.46 2.49
N GLY A 137 5.56 -3.19 1.42
CA GLY A 137 4.54 -3.75 0.52
C GLY A 137 4.02 -2.73 -0.49
N PHE A 138 2.78 -2.93 -0.97
CA PHE A 138 2.16 -2.00 -1.90
C PHE A 138 1.75 -0.70 -1.21
N LEU A 139 2.23 0.41 -1.76
CA LEU A 139 2.00 1.76 -1.28
C LEU A 139 1.48 2.62 -2.42
N LYS A 140 0.62 3.59 -2.09
CA LYS A 140 0.06 4.49 -3.08
C LYS A 140 0.67 5.87 -2.92
N ARG A 141 1.24 6.41 -4.00
CA ARG A 141 1.75 7.79 -4.05
C ARG A 141 0.61 8.80 -4.11
N VAL A 142 0.91 10.05 -3.81
CA VAL A 142 -0.06 11.17 -3.88
C VAL A 142 -0.61 11.42 -5.28
N ASP A 143 0.13 11.03 -6.33
CA ASP A 143 -0.30 11.07 -7.73
C ASP A 143 -1.21 9.90 -8.14
N GLY A 144 -1.51 9.00 -7.18
CA GLY A 144 -2.35 7.83 -7.39
C GLY A 144 -1.62 6.59 -7.91
N GLN A 145 -0.33 6.68 -8.24
CA GLN A 145 0.48 5.55 -8.70
C GLN A 145 0.78 4.57 -7.58
N TRP A 146 0.72 3.27 -7.89
CA TRP A 146 1.13 2.23 -6.98
C TRP A 146 2.62 1.94 -7.11
N VAL A 147 3.31 1.76 -5.98
CA VAL A 147 4.71 1.37 -5.86
C VAL A 147 4.84 0.21 -4.88
N TYR A 148 5.97 -0.46 -4.86
CA TYR A 148 6.24 -1.53 -3.90
C TYR A 148 7.52 -1.24 -3.13
N ALA A 149 7.41 -1.23 -1.80
CA ALA A 149 8.54 -1.14 -0.88
C ALA A 149 8.90 -2.54 -0.37
N ASP A 150 10.17 -2.91 -0.42
CA ASP A 150 10.67 -4.18 0.11
C ASP A 150 10.63 -4.22 1.65
N SER A 151 11.13 -5.31 2.24
CA SER A 151 11.20 -5.47 3.70
C SER A 151 12.09 -4.43 4.41
N GLU A 152 12.93 -3.73 3.67
CA GLU A 152 13.79 -2.65 4.15
C GLU A 152 13.17 -1.27 3.85
N GLY A 153 11.95 -1.25 3.28
CA GLY A 153 11.17 -0.06 2.93
C GLY A 153 11.63 0.65 1.68
N ALA A 154 12.65 0.15 0.99
CA ALA A 154 13.15 0.75 -0.25
C ALA A 154 12.23 0.42 -1.44
N LEU A 155 11.94 1.42 -2.28
CA LEU A 155 11.16 1.20 -3.49
C LEU A 155 11.94 0.37 -4.50
N VAL A 156 11.35 -0.74 -4.92
CA VAL A 156 11.96 -1.67 -5.88
C VAL A 156 11.39 -1.50 -7.28
N GLY A 157 12.17 -1.93 -8.28
CA GLY A 157 11.74 -2.03 -9.67
C GLY A 157 11.98 -3.44 -10.20
N GLY A 158 11.26 -3.80 -11.26
CA GLY A 158 11.27 -5.13 -11.83
C GLY A 158 10.16 -6.01 -11.24
N TRP A 159 10.33 -7.33 -11.38
CA TRP A 159 9.35 -8.30 -10.92
C TRP A 159 9.37 -8.47 -9.40
N VAL A 160 8.20 -8.36 -8.77
CA VAL A 160 7.97 -8.69 -7.36
C VAL A 160 6.86 -9.72 -7.23
N ARG A 161 6.95 -10.54 -6.19
CA ARG A 161 5.91 -11.50 -5.84
C ARG A 161 5.31 -11.14 -4.49
N ASP A 162 4.00 -10.91 -4.47
CA ASP A 162 3.27 -10.61 -3.25
C ASP A 162 1.92 -11.31 -3.25
N GLY A 163 1.45 -11.77 -2.10
CA GLY A 163 0.17 -12.47 -1.97
C GLY A 163 -0.01 -13.69 -2.92
N GLY A 164 1.09 -14.27 -3.45
CA GLY A 164 1.05 -15.38 -4.41
C GLY A 164 1.04 -14.96 -5.87
N SER A 165 0.78 -13.69 -6.19
CA SER A 165 0.77 -13.11 -7.53
C SER A 165 2.08 -12.42 -7.88
N TRP A 166 2.40 -12.31 -9.18
CA TRP A 166 3.52 -11.53 -9.68
C TRP A 166 3.06 -10.17 -10.18
N TYR A 167 3.88 -9.16 -9.93
CA TYR A 167 3.68 -7.77 -10.34
C TYR A 167 4.96 -7.24 -10.95
N TYR A 168 4.86 -6.21 -11.77
CA TYR A 168 6.03 -5.55 -12.34
C TYR A 168 6.01 -4.06 -12.02
N LEU A 169 7.10 -3.61 -11.41
CA LEU A 169 7.34 -2.18 -11.13
C LEU A 169 8.34 -1.67 -12.18
N ASP A 170 8.02 -0.59 -12.86
CA ASP A 170 8.94 0.04 -13.81
C ASP A 170 10.27 0.38 -13.11
N PRO A 171 11.43 -0.08 -13.64
CA PRO A 171 12.70 0.12 -12.94
C PRO A 171 13.12 1.57 -12.77
N ALA A 172 12.66 2.48 -13.65
CA ALA A 172 13.02 3.89 -13.58
C ALA A 172 12.09 4.68 -12.65
N THR A 173 10.77 4.47 -12.78
CA THR A 173 9.74 5.23 -12.04
C THR A 173 9.33 4.55 -10.73
N LYS A 174 9.62 3.25 -10.59
CA LYS A 174 9.18 2.38 -9.49
C LYS A 174 7.66 2.18 -9.43
N THR A 175 6.93 2.58 -10.45
CA THR A 175 5.47 2.49 -10.51
C THR A 175 5.01 1.15 -11.05
N MET A 176 3.89 0.65 -10.55
CA MET A 176 3.27 -0.61 -10.97
C MET A 176 2.78 -0.51 -12.41
N ALA A 177 3.20 -1.46 -13.23
CA ALA A 177 2.74 -1.60 -14.61
C ALA A 177 1.39 -2.33 -14.67
N THR A 178 0.59 -2.00 -15.70
CA THR A 178 -0.65 -2.70 -16.08
C THR A 178 -0.70 -2.88 -17.59
N GLY A 179 -1.52 -3.80 -18.09
CA GLY A 179 -1.62 -4.09 -19.51
C GLY A 179 -0.45 -4.91 -20.05
N TRP A 180 -0.17 -4.74 -21.34
CA TRP A 180 0.91 -5.48 -21.99
C TRP A 180 2.29 -4.96 -21.59
N LEU A 181 3.16 -5.87 -21.14
CA LEU A 181 4.55 -5.63 -20.77
C LEU A 181 5.47 -6.49 -21.62
N PHE A 182 6.47 -5.88 -22.26
CA PHE A 182 7.57 -6.61 -22.91
C PHE A 182 8.81 -6.57 -22.01
N ASP A 183 9.21 -7.74 -21.50
CA ASP A 183 10.41 -7.87 -20.68
C ASP A 183 11.24 -9.07 -21.13
N ARG A 184 12.56 -8.88 -21.28
CA ARG A 184 13.55 -9.92 -21.62
C ARG A 184 13.15 -10.84 -22.78
N GLY A 185 12.57 -10.24 -23.84
CA GLY A 185 12.21 -10.97 -25.07
C GLY A 185 10.86 -11.70 -25.02
N SER A 186 10.05 -11.49 -23.99
CA SER A 186 8.72 -12.07 -23.84
C SER A 186 7.67 -11.02 -23.52
N TRP A 187 6.45 -11.24 -24.02
CA TRP A 187 5.29 -10.44 -23.64
C TRP A 187 4.56 -11.06 -22.44
N TYR A 188 4.12 -10.21 -21.54
CA TYR A 188 3.30 -10.53 -20.36
C TYR A 188 2.07 -9.64 -20.36
N TYR A 189 1.02 -10.07 -19.71
CA TYR A 189 -0.15 -9.24 -19.48
C TYR A 189 -0.40 -9.08 -17.99
N LEU A 190 -0.47 -7.82 -17.54
CA LEU A 190 -0.75 -7.44 -16.17
C LEU A 190 -2.17 -6.88 -16.11
N GLY A 191 -3.00 -7.39 -15.20
CA GLY A 191 -4.37 -6.92 -15.00
C GLY A 191 -4.44 -5.47 -14.56
N ASP A 192 -5.66 -4.95 -14.41
CA ASP A 192 -5.89 -3.59 -13.92
C ASP A 192 -5.41 -3.40 -12.47
N SER A 193 -5.35 -4.48 -11.69
CA SER A 193 -4.77 -4.54 -10.36
C SER A 193 -3.25 -4.77 -10.36
N GLY A 194 -2.62 -4.87 -11.54
CA GLY A 194 -1.19 -5.09 -11.73
C GLY A 194 -0.74 -6.55 -11.64
N ASP A 195 -1.61 -7.48 -11.29
CA ASP A 195 -1.30 -8.90 -11.19
C ASP A 195 -1.04 -9.52 -12.57
N MET A 196 0.01 -10.34 -12.66
CA MET A 196 0.38 -11.04 -13.89
C MET A 196 -0.61 -12.16 -14.20
N HIS A 197 -1.20 -12.11 -15.39
CA HIS A 197 -2.09 -13.15 -15.88
C HIS A 197 -1.37 -14.40 -16.38
N THR A 198 -2.04 -15.55 -16.26
CA THR A 198 -1.67 -16.84 -16.86
C THR A 198 -2.92 -17.50 -17.46
N GLY A 199 -2.73 -18.38 -18.43
CA GLY A 199 -3.86 -18.99 -19.15
C GLY A 199 -4.47 -18.06 -20.19
N TRP A 200 -5.74 -18.24 -20.50
CA TRP A 200 -6.45 -17.42 -21.47
C TRP A 200 -6.81 -16.05 -20.91
N VAL A 201 -6.56 -15.00 -21.72
CA VAL A 201 -7.00 -13.62 -21.43
C VAL A 201 -7.56 -12.99 -22.69
N GLN A 202 -8.62 -12.21 -22.55
CA GLN A 202 -9.21 -11.44 -23.65
C GLN A 202 -8.82 -9.97 -23.51
N VAL A 203 -8.17 -9.42 -24.53
CA VAL A 203 -7.73 -8.03 -24.55
C VAL A 203 -8.11 -7.41 -25.89
N GLY A 204 -8.83 -6.30 -25.87
CA GLY A 204 -9.24 -5.60 -27.10
C GLY A 204 -10.09 -6.46 -28.06
N GLY A 205 -10.84 -7.42 -27.53
CA GLY A 205 -11.65 -8.34 -28.33
C GLY A 205 -10.92 -9.58 -28.85
N SER A 206 -9.60 -9.67 -28.74
CA SER A 206 -8.80 -10.83 -29.13
C SER A 206 -8.42 -11.68 -27.91
N TRP A 207 -8.35 -13.00 -28.10
CA TRP A 207 -7.89 -13.93 -27.08
C TRP A 207 -6.39 -14.19 -27.21
N TYR A 208 -5.71 -14.23 -26.07
CA TYR A 208 -4.28 -14.55 -25.94
C TYR A 208 -4.11 -15.65 -24.90
N TYR A 209 -3.01 -16.38 -25.00
CA TYR A 209 -2.66 -17.40 -24.01
C TYR A 209 -1.29 -17.11 -23.38
N LEU A 210 -1.29 -16.92 -22.06
CA LEU A 210 -0.09 -16.78 -21.25
C LEU A 210 0.24 -18.12 -20.60
N ASN A 211 1.46 -18.61 -20.75
CA ASN A 211 1.84 -19.88 -20.11
C ASN A 211 1.93 -19.73 -18.57
N SER A 212 2.28 -20.82 -17.88
CA SER A 212 2.39 -20.82 -16.42
C SER A 212 3.47 -19.87 -15.86
N SER A 213 4.41 -19.42 -16.67
CA SER A 213 5.39 -18.38 -16.30
C SER A 213 4.91 -16.96 -16.65
N GLY A 214 3.68 -16.80 -17.15
CA GLY A 214 3.11 -15.53 -17.59
C GLY A 214 3.49 -15.11 -19.00
N SER A 215 4.46 -15.77 -19.67
CA SER A 215 4.86 -15.36 -21.02
C SER A 215 3.85 -15.75 -22.09
N MET A 216 3.56 -14.79 -22.99
CA MET A 216 2.61 -14.96 -24.09
C MET A 216 3.08 -16.04 -25.04
N ARG A 217 2.15 -16.91 -25.45
CA ARG A 217 2.38 -17.96 -26.43
C ARG A 217 2.11 -17.46 -27.84
N THR A 218 2.85 -18.01 -28.79
CA THR A 218 2.60 -17.90 -30.23
C THR A 218 2.69 -19.28 -30.87
N GLY A 219 2.12 -19.46 -32.08
CA GLY A 219 2.11 -20.72 -32.79
C GLY A 219 1.10 -21.73 -32.26
N TRP A 220 1.32 -23.00 -32.54
CA TRP A 220 0.40 -24.08 -32.17
C TRP A 220 0.38 -24.31 -30.65
N LEU A 221 -0.82 -24.42 -30.10
CA LEU A 221 -1.08 -24.69 -28.69
C LEU A 221 -2.06 -25.86 -28.56
N ASN A 222 -1.69 -26.89 -27.81
CA ASN A 222 -2.60 -27.97 -27.44
C ASN A 222 -2.98 -27.86 -25.97
N LEU A 223 -4.26 -27.81 -25.69
CA LEU A 223 -4.83 -27.85 -24.36
C LEU A 223 -5.88 -28.97 -24.31
N ASP A 224 -5.61 -29.97 -23.51
CA ASP A 224 -6.50 -31.13 -23.27
C ASP A 224 -7.06 -31.79 -24.57
N GLY A 225 -6.21 -31.86 -25.62
CA GLY A 225 -6.54 -32.43 -26.90
C GLY A 225 -7.16 -31.46 -27.90
N ALA A 226 -7.57 -30.28 -27.50
CA ALA A 226 -7.99 -29.20 -28.39
C ALA A 226 -6.78 -28.42 -28.91
N TRP A 227 -6.71 -28.17 -30.22
CA TRP A 227 -5.63 -27.44 -30.85
C TRP A 227 -6.06 -26.04 -31.22
N TYR A 228 -5.24 -25.07 -30.86
CA TYR A 228 -5.37 -23.64 -31.14
C TYR A 228 -4.14 -23.15 -31.90
N TYR A 229 -4.27 -22.02 -32.57
CA TYR A 229 -3.13 -21.33 -33.15
C TYR A 229 -3.13 -19.85 -32.71
N LEU A 230 -2.04 -19.43 -32.11
CA LEU A 230 -1.76 -18.04 -31.72
C LEU A 230 -0.90 -17.42 -32.82
N GLY A 231 -1.33 -16.30 -33.37
CA GLY A 231 -0.61 -15.57 -34.40
C GLY A 231 0.77 -15.10 -33.94
N PRO A 232 1.58 -14.49 -34.84
CA PRO A 232 2.85 -13.89 -34.47
C PRO A 232 2.71 -12.76 -33.44
N ASP A 233 1.54 -12.12 -33.39
CA ASP A 233 1.15 -11.10 -32.41
C ASP A 233 0.54 -11.70 -31.14
N GLY A 234 0.43 -13.01 -31.06
CA GLY A 234 -0.17 -13.75 -29.95
C GLY A 234 -1.69 -13.88 -30.00
N ALA A 235 -2.37 -13.22 -30.93
CA ALA A 235 -3.84 -13.31 -31.04
C ALA A 235 -4.29 -14.71 -31.52
N MET A 236 -5.30 -15.28 -30.87
CA MET A 236 -5.89 -16.56 -31.22
C MET A 236 -6.63 -16.46 -32.58
N PHE A 237 -6.36 -17.41 -33.48
CA PHE A 237 -7.06 -17.50 -34.75
C PHE A 237 -8.46 -18.11 -34.61
N THR A 238 -9.42 -17.53 -35.33
CA THR A 238 -10.76 -18.09 -35.59
C THR A 238 -11.05 -18.01 -37.10
N GLY A 239 -11.93 -18.89 -37.62
CA GLY A 239 -12.18 -18.94 -39.06
C GLY A 239 -11.07 -19.63 -39.86
N THR A 240 -10.89 -19.27 -41.12
CA THR A 240 -9.98 -19.98 -42.03
C THR A 240 -8.70 -19.17 -42.27
N HIS A 241 -7.55 -19.83 -42.02
CA HIS A 241 -6.21 -19.22 -42.13
C HIS A 241 -5.24 -20.13 -42.87
N THR A 242 -4.32 -19.53 -43.61
CA THR A 242 -3.20 -20.27 -44.23
C THR A 242 -1.95 -20.16 -43.34
N ILE A 243 -1.48 -21.28 -42.80
CA ILE A 243 -0.30 -21.38 -41.92
C ILE A 243 0.73 -22.25 -42.61
N ASN A 244 1.89 -21.68 -42.90
CA ASN A 244 2.99 -22.39 -43.61
C ASN A 244 2.57 -23.08 -44.92
N GLY A 245 1.70 -22.40 -45.70
CA GLY A 245 1.22 -22.89 -47.01
C GLY A 245 0.07 -23.93 -46.92
N ARG A 246 -0.46 -24.25 -45.73
CA ARG A 246 -1.59 -25.14 -45.52
C ARG A 246 -2.77 -24.36 -44.95
N VAL A 247 -3.97 -24.71 -45.40
CA VAL A 247 -5.22 -24.09 -44.93
C VAL A 247 -5.71 -24.84 -43.70
N TYR A 248 -6.09 -24.09 -42.68
CA TYR A 248 -6.66 -24.57 -41.42
C TYR A 248 -7.94 -23.78 -41.12
N THR A 249 -8.93 -24.43 -40.56
CA THR A 249 -10.17 -23.78 -40.13
C THR A 249 -10.33 -23.96 -38.63
N PHE A 250 -10.61 -22.87 -37.95
CA PHE A 250 -10.84 -22.81 -36.50
C PHE A 250 -12.28 -22.38 -36.26
N ASP A 251 -12.97 -22.95 -35.28
CA ASP A 251 -14.29 -22.49 -34.88
C ASP A 251 -14.28 -21.15 -34.15
N GLU A 252 -15.43 -20.67 -33.70
CA GLU A 252 -15.54 -19.39 -32.97
C GLU A 252 -14.82 -19.40 -31.62
N SER A 253 -14.61 -20.57 -31.01
CA SER A 253 -13.83 -20.76 -29.80
C SER A 253 -12.31 -20.92 -30.04
N GLY A 254 -11.88 -20.89 -31.33
CA GLY A 254 -10.48 -21.02 -31.73
C GLY A 254 -10.01 -22.47 -31.85
N VAL A 255 -10.87 -23.47 -31.71
CA VAL A 255 -10.47 -24.88 -31.83
C VAL A 255 -10.36 -25.28 -33.30
N TRP A 256 -9.18 -25.85 -33.64
CA TRP A 256 -8.95 -26.35 -34.99
C TRP A 256 -9.92 -27.49 -35.36
N GLN A 257 -10.58 -27.34 -36.50
CA GLN A 257 -11.46 -28.31 -37.10
C GLN A 257 -10.66 -29.17 -38.07
N ARG A 258 -10.66 -30.48 -37.86
CA ARG A 258 -9.94 -31.48 -38.70
C ARG A 258 -10.69 -31.81 -39.97
#